data_9677b4ca9e9dd93eb4e37a48ac3da06e
#
_entry.id   9677b4ca9e9dd93eb4e37a48ac3da06e
#
_cell.length_a   1.000
_cell.length_b   1.000
_cell.length_c   1.000
_cell.angle_alpha   90.00
_cell.angle_beta   90.00
_cell.angle_gamma   90.00
#
_symmetry.space_group_name_H-M   'P 1'
#
loop_
_entity.id
_entity.type
_entity.pdbx_description
1 polymer ?
#
loop_
_entity_poly.entity_id
_entity_poly.type
_entity_poly.pdbx_seq_one_letter_code
_entity_poly.pdbx_strand_id
1 'polypeptide(L)'
;IPANVSYNEYQFVIVQARSDGFVEKVYPMTIGDHVKKGTPLIDITIPDWVEAQSEFLLLSSTGGTSTQIKGVLERLRLAGMPEEDIQRLRSTRSIQTRFTIKAPIDGVITAFDLRTGMNISKDKVVAQIQGMDPVWISAAVPESIAYLLKDTSQFEISVPAYPDKTFHVEKWNILPSVDQTTRTLQVRLQVSNKDEFLKPGMNAYLKLNTRSQEMLLIPSQAVIDTGKEQRVITVDDEFKFVPKQIHVLHES
;
A
#
# COMPACT_ATOMS: atom_id res chain seq x y z
N ILE A 1 -5.47 18.55 9.81
CA ILE A 1 -6.34 18.00 8.75
C ILE A 1 -6.63 16.56 9.12
N PRO A 2 -7.90 16.14 9.20
CA PRO A 2 -8.26 14.75 9.46
C PRO A 2 -7.81 13.85 8.29
N ALA A 3 -7.36 12.67 8.62
CA ALA A 3 -6.87 11.68 7.69
C ALA A 3 -7.17 10.25 8.18
N ASN A 4 -7.11 9.29 7.28
CA ASN A 4 -7.32 7.88 7.57
C ASN A 4 -6.18 7.03 7.03
N VAL A 5 -5.76 6.04 7.80
CA VAL A 5 -4.84 4.99 7.33
C VAL A 5 -5.62 4.03 6.43
N SER A 6 -5.08 3.73 5.26
CA SER A 6 -5.64 2.79 4.30
C SER A 6 -4.59 1.82 3.78
N TYR A 7 -5.04 0.73 3.20
CA TYR A 7 -4.14 -0.19 2.51
C TYR A 7 -3.48 0.48 1.32
N ASN A 8 -2.25 0.08 1.04
CA ASN A 8 -1.59 0.38 -0.22
C ASN A 8 -2.05 -0.65 -1.27
N GLU A 9 -2.93 -0.23 -2.16
CA GLU A 9 -3.52 -1.11 -3.19
C GLU A 9 -2.47 -1.66 -4.18
N TYR A 10 -1.31 -1.01 -4.29
CA TYR A 10 -0.21 -1.54 -5.11
C TYR A 10 0.44 -2.79 -4.50
N GLN A 11 0.15 -3.08 -3.23
CA GLN A 11 0.66 -4.25 -2.52
C GLN A 11 -0.43 -5.32 -2.28
N PHE A 12 -1.47 -5.31 -3.09
CA PHE A 12 -2.48 -6.34 -3.09
C PHE A 12 -2.13 -7.40 -4.11
N VAL A 13 -2.03 -8.66 -3.67
CA VAL A 13 -1.69 -9.79 -4.54
C VAL A 13 -2.74 -10.87 -4.43
N ILE A 14 -3.19 -11.33 -5.59
CA ILE A 14 -4.09 -12.49 -5.72
C ILE A 14 -3.24 -13.68 -6.15
N VAL A 15 -3.23 -14.72 -5.34
CA VAL A 15 -2.61 -16.01 -5.66
C VAL A 15 -3.68 -16.88 -6.30
N GLN A 16 -3.51 -17.22 -7.57
CA GLN A 16 -4.45 -18.04 -8.34
C GLN A 16 -3.82 -19.34 -8.79
N ALA A 17 -4.64 -20.39 -8.87
CA ALA A 17 -4.27 -21.62 -9.54
C ALA A 17 -4.19 -21.38 -11.05
N ARG A 18 -3.15 -21.90 -11.70
CA ARG A 18 -2.96 -21.79 -13.15
C ARG A 18 -3.33 -23.05 -13.92
N SER A 19 -3.59 -24.12 -13.19
CA SER A 19 -4.00 -25.43 -13.72
C SER A 19 -4.96 -26.09 -12.75
N ASP A 20 -5.73 -27.04 -13.27
CA ASP A 20 -6.62 -27.88 -12.47
C ASP A 20 -5.82 -28.84 -11.61
N GLY A 21 -6.29 -29.10 -10.39
CA GLY A 21 -5.58 -29.95 -9.46
C GLY A 21 -6.37 -30.25 -8.18
N PHE A 22 -5.66 -30.84 -7.21
CA PHE A 22 -6.21 -31.26 -5.93
C PHE A 22 -5.43 -30.67 -4.78
N VAL A 23 -6.13 -30.20 -3.74
CA VAL A 23 -5.51 -29.74 -2.49
C VAL A 23 -5.16 -30.94 -1.63
N GLU A 24 -3.88 -31.26 -1.51
CA GLU A 24 -3.38 -32.34 -0.67
C GLU A 24 -3.30 -31.94 0.80
N LYS A 25 -2.91 -30.70 1.03
CA LYS A 25 -2.72 -30.16 2.38
C LYS A 25 -2.96 -28.66 2.39
N VAL A 26 -3.58 -28.18 3.44
CA VAL A 26 -3.68 -26.76 3.77
C VAL A 26 -2.87 -26.52 5.02
N TYR A 27 -1.99 -25.50 5.00
CA TYR A 27 -1.24 -25.11 6.18
C TYR A 27 -2.16 -24.29 7.12
N PRO A 28 -1.95 -24.41 8.46
CA PRO A 28 -2.86 -23.77 9.43
C PRO A 28 -2.73 -22.26 9.39
N MET A 29 -3.64 -21.64 8.69
CA MET A 29 -3.75 -20.17 8.59
C MET A 29 -5.17 -19.77 8.24
N THR A 30 -5.52 -18.53 8.56
CA THR A 30 -6.85 -17.98 8.35
C THR A 30 -6.78 -16.50 7.94
N ILE A 31 -7.94 -15.93 7.60
CA ILE A 31 -8.06 -14.50 7.33
C ILE A 31 -7.60 -13.71 8.56
N GLY A 32 -6.76 -12.69 8.33
CA GLY A 32 -6.15 -11.87 9.37
C GLY A 32 -4.75 -12.32 9.82
N ASP A 33 -4.31 -13.52 9.43
CA ASP A 33 -2.97 -14.00 9.78
C ASP A 33 -1.89 -13.29 8.94
N HIS A 34 -0.77 -13.00 9.59
CA HIS A 34 0.42 -12.46 8.96
C HIS A 34 1.23 -13.57 8.30
N VAL A 35 1.63 -13.35 7.07
CA VAL A 35 2.50 -14.25 6.32
C VAL A 35 3.73 -13.51 5.80
N LYS A 36 4.84 -14.22 5.75
CA LYS A 36 6.06 -13.74 5.08
C LYS A 36 6.14 -14.32 3.69
N LYS A 37 6.79 -13.62 2.79
CA LYS A 37 7.16 -14.14 1.47
C LYS A 37 7.81 -15.52 1.60
N GLY A 38 7.30 -16.49 0.85
CA GLY A 38 7.76 -17.87 0.90
C GLY A 38 7.07 -18.76 1.94
N THR A 39 6.19 -18.22 2.80
CA THR A 39 5.37 -19.04 3.70
C THR A 39 4.50 -19.99 2.89
N PRO A 40 4.52 -21.32 3.16
CA PRO A 40 3.71 -22.28 2.47
C PRO A 40 2.22 -22.08 2.80
N LEU A 41 1.37 -22.04 1.78
CA LEU A 41 -0.08 -21.87 1.91
C LEU A 41 -0.81 -23.20 1.77
N ILE A 42 -0.55 -23.90 0.67
CA ILE A 42 -1.15 -25.20 0.35
C ILE A 42 -0.15 -26.08 -0.39
N ASP A 43 -0.32 -27.39 -0.25
CA ASP A 43 0.26 -28.38 -1.15
C ASP A 43 -0.80 -28.87 -2.12
N ILE A 44 -0.47 -28.93 -3.39
CA ILE A 44 -1.36 -29.34 -4.48
C ILE A 44 -0.72 -30.41 -5.34
N THR A 45 -1.55 -31.24 -5.95
CA THR A 45 -1.20 -32.13 -7.05
C THR A 45 -1.88 -31.63 -8.33
N ILE A 46 -1.08 -31.43 -9.39
CA ILE A 46 -1.56 -31.02 -10.71
C ILE A 46 -1.25 -32.14 -11.70
N PRO A 47 -2.27 -32.91 -12.15
CA PRO A 47 -2.07 -34.05 -13.04
C PRO A 47 -1.33 -33.71 -14.33
N ASP A 48 -1.68 -32.58 -14.97
CA ASP A 48 -1.04 -32.11 -16.22
C ASP A 48 0.47 -31.88 -16.07
N TRP A 49 0.90 -31.43 -14.88
CA TRP A 49 2.32 -31.25 -14.60
C TRP A 49 3.02 -32.60 -14.44
N VAL A 50 2.38 -33.57 -13.83
CA VAL A 50 2.92 -34.94 -13.66
C VAL A 50 3.07 -35.63 -15.01
N GLU A 51 2.07 -35.49 -15.89
CA GLU A 51 2.12 -36.01 -17.25
C GLU A 51 3.24 -35.36 -18.07
N ALA A 52 3.33 -34.04 -18.08
CA ALA A 52 4.37 -33.32 -18.80
C ALA A 52 5.78 -33.62 -18.27
N GLN A 53 5.98 -33.83 -16.97
CA GLN A 53 7.23 -34.30 -16.40
C GLN A 53 7.61 -35.69 -16.90
N SER A 54 6.63 -36.61 -16.96
CA SER A 54 6.84 -37.96 -17.47
C SER A 54 7.29 -37.96 -18.93
N GLU A 55 6.65 -37.13 -19.76
CA GLU A 55 7.03 -36.91 -21.16
C GLU A 55 8.44 -36.33 -21.28
N PHE A 56 8.79 -35.33 -20.46
CA PHE A 56 10.14 -34.75 -20.42
C PHE A 56 11.21 -35.81 -20.12
N LEU A 57 10.97 -36.67 -19.12
CA LEU A 57 11.90 -37.72 -18.74
C LEU A 57 12.02 -38.79 -19.82
N LEU A 58 10.94 -39.16 -20.45
CA LEU A 58 10.94 -40.12 -21.57
C LEU A 58 11.76 -39.57 -22.73
N LEU A 59 11.50 -38.35 -23.20
CA LEU A 59 12.25 -37.71 -24.28
C LEU A 59 13.73 -37.54 -23.93
N SER A 60 14.05 -37.22 -22.69
CA SER A 60 15.43 -37.08 -22.21
C SER A 60 16.19 -38.40 -22.16
N SER A 61 15.51 -39.55 -21.97
CA SER A 61 16.14 -40.88 -21.92
C SER A 61 16.20 -41.57 -23.25
N THR A 62 15.24 -41.32 -24.15
CA THR A 62 15.15 -41.95 -25.46
C THR A 62 15.81 -41.18 -26.62
N GLY A 63 16.49 -40.06 -26.32
CA GLY A 63 17.18 -39.26 -27.33
C GLY A 63 16.24 -38.34 -28.13
N GLY A 64 15.20 -37.85 -27.50
CA GLY A 64 14.33 -36.81 -28.08
C GLY A 64 15.10 -35.59 -28.56
N THR A 65 14.59 -34.93 -29.60
CA THR A 65 15.22 -33.72 -30.12
C THR A 65 15.20 -32.57 -29.12
N SER A 66 16.19 -31.66 -29.22
CA SER A 66 16.26 -30.48 -28.36
C SER A 66 15.01 -29.59 -28.46
N THR A 67 14.36 -29.59 -29.63
CA THR A 67 13.11 -28.86 -29.87
C THR A 67 11.94 -29.48 -29.11
N GLN A 68 11.80 -30.81 -29.10
CA GLN A 68 10.75 -31.50 -28.34
C GLN A 68 10.92 -31.28 -26.83
N ILE A 69 12.14 -31.43 -26.32
CA ILE A 69 12.45 -31.20 -24.91
C ILE A 69 12.12 -29.77 -24.50
N LYS A 70 12.52 -28.77 -25.31
CA LYS A 70 12.18 -27.37 -25.07
C LYS A 70 10.66 -27.13 -25.06
N GLY A 71 9.93 -27.75 -26.00
CA GLY A 71 8.46 -27.63 -26.10
C GLY A 71 7.75 -28.12 -24.84
N VAL A 72 8.19 -29.26 -24.27
CA VAL A 72 7.59 -29.77 -23.02
C VAL A 72 7.91 -28.86 -21.82
N LEU A 73 9.13 -28.35 -21.72
CA LEU A 73 9.50 -27.43 -20.64
C LEU A 73 8.71 -26.11 -20.74
N GLU A 74 8.49 -25.61 -21.96
CA GLU A 74 7.68 -24.42 -22.18
C GLU A 74 6.20 -24.66 -21.80
N ARG A 75 5.65 -25.84 -22.13
CA ARG A 75 4.32 -26.24 -21.70
C ARG A 75 4.19 -26.22 -20.17
N LEU A 76 5.17 -26.74 -19.44
CA LEU A 76 5.22 -26.69 -17.98
C LEU A 76 5.22 -25.24 -17.45
N ARG A 77 6.01 -24.36 -18.06
CA ARG A 77 6.02 -22.92 -17.71
C ARG A 77 4.68 -22.24 -17.94
N LEU A 78 4.10 -22.47 -19.12
CA LEU A 78 2.78 -21.90 -19.47
C LEU A 78 1.67 -22.43 -18.58
N ALA A 79 1.75 -23.67 -18.14
CA ALA A 79 0.85 -24.27 -17.16
C ALA A 79 1.08 -23.74 -15.72
N GLY A 80 2.10 -22.90 -15.53
CA GLY A 80 2.37 -22.21 -14.26
C GLY A 80 3.29 -22.95 -13.30
N MET A 81 3.99 -23.99 -13.72
CA MET A 81 5.00 -24.65 -12.90
C MET A 81 6.14 -23.68 -12.58
N PRO A 82 6.53 -23.50 -11.30
CA PRO A 82 7.63 -22.62 -10.90
C PRO A 82 8.96 -23.04 -11.56
N GLU A 83 9.76 -22.06 -11.94
CA GLU A 83 11.07 -22.33 -12.59
C GLU A 83 12.00 -23.15 -11.68
N GLU A 84 11.92 -22.95 -10.37
CA GLU A 84 12.67 -23.75 -9.38
C GLU A 84 12.33 -25.25 -9.46
N ASP A 85 11.07 -25.58 -9.64
CA ASP A 85 10.60 -26.97 -9.77
C ASP A 85 10.98 -27.55 -11.14
N ILE A 86 10.94 -26.75 -12.21
CA ILE A 86 11.45 -27.16 -13.53
C ILE A 86 12.94 -27.45 -13.46
N GLN A 87 13.75 -26.63 -12.79
CA GLN A 87 15.18 -26.86 -12.64
C GLN A 87 15.44 -28.11 -11.78
N ARG A 88 14.64 -28.34 -10.73
CA ARG A 88 14.72 -29.53 -9.92
C ARG A 88 14.42 -30.79 -10.74
N LEU A 89 13.38 -30.78 -11.59
CA LEU A 89 13.06 -31.87 -12.52
C LEU A 89 14.25 -32.17 -13.44
N ARG A 90 14.88 -31.14 -14.00
CA ARG A 90 16.05 -31.29 -14.89
C ARG A 90 17.27 -31.90 -14.18
N SER A 91 17.53 -31.51 -12.96
CA SER A 91 18.70 -31.94 -12.18
C SER A 91 18.49 -33.32 -11.55
N THR A 92 17.32 -33.57 -10.94
CA THR A 92 17.05 -34.82 -10.23
C THR A 92 16.52 -35.93 -11.12
N ARG A 93 15.96 -35.58 -12.30
CA ARG A 93 15.25 -36.50 -13.22
C ARG A 93 14.18 -37.33 -12.49
N SER A 94 13.54 -36.74 -11.51
CA SER A 94 12.50 -37.36 -10.71
C SER A 94 11.20 -36.60 -10.84
N ILE A 95 10.10 -37.32 -11.05
CA ILE A 95 8.75 -36.72 -11.11
C ILE A 95 8.37 -36.22 -9.71
N GLN A 96 7.90 -34.99 -9.66
CA GLN A 96 7.31 -34.41 -8.47
C GLN A 96 5.80 -34.38 -8.65
N THR A 97 5.09 -34.99 -7.71
CA THR A 97 3.61 -35.03 -7.73
C THR A 97 2.99 -33.97 -6.85
N ARG A 98 3.74 -33.46 -5.86
CA ARG A 98 3.26 -32.47 -4.89
C ARG A 98 4.02 -31.18 -5.03
N PHE A 99 3.29 -30.09 -5.13
CA PHE A 99 3.82 -28.74 -5.26
C PHE A 99 3.27 -27.84 -4.18
N THR A 100 4.13 -27.00 -3.61
CA THR A 100 3.74 -26.08 -2.55
C THR A 100 3.54 -24.68 -3.13
N ILE A 101 2.31 -24.17 -3.03
CA ILE A 101 2.03 -22.76 -3.31
C ILE A 101 2.40 -21.95 -2.06
N LYS A 102 3.22 -20.91 -2.27
CA LYS A 102 3.76 -20.05 -1.21
C LYS A 102 3.26 -18.62 -1.36
N ALA A 103 3.25 -17.88 -0.25
CA ALA A 103 2.98 -16.44 -0.26
C ALA A 103 4.03 -15.70 -1.09
N PRO A 104 3.64 -14.87 -2.08
CA PRO A 104 4.57 -14.14 -2.94
C PRO A 104 5.13 -12.87 -2.31
N ILE A 105 4.45 -12.33 -1.28
CA ILE A 105 4.81 -11.11 -0.56
C ILE A 105 4.62 -11.30 0.94
N ASP A 106 5.21 -10.39 1.73
CA ASP A 106 4.89 -10.21 3.13
C ASP A 106 3.55 -9.48 3.25
N GLY A 107 2.70 -9.87 4.21
CA GLY A 107 1.41 -9.21 4.38
C GLY A 107 0.42 -9.99 5.22
N VAL A 108 -0.83 -9.60 5.14
CA VAL A 108 -1.96 -10.19 5.85
C VAL A 108 -2.87 -10.91 4.86
N ILE A 109 -3.32 -12.10 5.22
CA ILE A 109 -4.30 -12.86 4.43
C ILE A 109 -5.66 -12.18 4.53
N THR A 110 -6.22 -11.80 3.38
CA THR A 110 -7.56 -11.18 3.28
C THR A 110 -8.64 -12.13 2.77
N ALA A 111 -8.23 -13.20 2.06
CA ALA A 111 -9.13 -14.29 1.66
C ALA A 111 -8.36 -15.60 1.58
N PHE A 112 -8.96 -16.68 2.13
CA PHE A 112 -8.38 -18.02 2.14
C PHE A 112 -9.46 -19.06 2.44
N ASP A 113 -10.07 -19.65 1.39
CA ASP A 113 -11.24 -20.51 1.53
C ASP A 113 -10.97 -21.99 1.18
N LEU A 114 -9.71 -22.37 0.97
CA LEU A 114 -9.36 -23.72 0.57
C LEU A 114 -9.33 -24.68 1.76
N ARG A 115 -9.69 -25.94 1.48
CA ARG A 115 -9.64 -27.04 2.43
C ARG A 115 -8.98 -28.26 1.79
N THR A 116 -8.34 -29.08 2.61
CA THR A 116 -7.76 -30.37 2.17
C THR A 116 -8.82 -31.24 1.50
N GLY A 117 -8.49 -31.85 0.38
CA GLY A 117 -9.37 -32.68 -0.41
C GLY A 117 -10.26 -31.94 -1.43
N MET A 118 -10.17 -30.60 -1.48
CA MET A 118 -10.88 -29.83 -2.51
C MET A 118 -10.21 -29.93 -3.87
N ASN A 119 -11.04 -29.95 -4.92
CA ASN A 119 -10.57 -29.73 -6.27
C ASN A 119 -10.32 -28.24 -6.49
N ILE A 120 -9.25 -27.92 -7.17
CA ILE A 120 -8.95 -26.57 -7.64
C ILE A 120 -9.11 -26.56 -9.15
N SER A 121 -9.93 -25.66 -9.67
CA SER A 121 -9.99 -25.36 -11.09
C SER A 121 -9.02 -24.24 -11.45
N LYS A 122 -8.60 -24.21 -12.70
CA LYS A 122 -7.88 -23.07 -13.28
C LYS A 122 -8.60 -21.78 -12.94
N ASP A 123 -7.83 -20.73 -12.62
CA ASP A 123 -8.31 -19.42 -12.22
C ASP A 123 -8.95 -19.34 -10.80
N LYS A 124 -9.01 -20.45 -10.06
CA LYS A 124 -9.44 -20.42 -8.66
C LYS A 124 -8.48 -19.60 -7.81
N VAL A 125 -9.03 -18.66 -7.06
CA VAL A 125 -8.27 -17.89 -6.05
C VAL A 125 -7.86 -18.83 -4.92
N VAL A 126 -6.56 -18.94 -4.69
CA VAL A 126 -5.94 -19.69 -3.60
C VAL A 126 -5.89 -18.86 -2.33
N ALA A 127 -5.39 -17.63 -2.46
CA ALA A 127 -5.29 -16.69 -1.37
C ALA A 127 -5.31 -15.25 -1.92
N GLN A 128 -5.73 -14.32 -1.10
CA GLN A 128 -5.50 -12.90 -1.30
C GLN A 128 -4.63 -12.39 -0.15
N ILE A 129 -3.58 -11.66 -0.48
CA ILE A 129 -2.60 -11.16 0.49
C ILE A 129 -2.44 -9.66 0.27
N GLN A 130 -2.59 -8.92 1.35
CA GLN A 130 -2.43 -7.49 1.38
C GLN A 130 -1.15 -7.12 2.13
N GLY A 131 -0.22 -6.46 1.44
CA GLY A 131 0.98 -5.92 2.08
C GLY A 131 0.64 -4.80 3.06
N MET A 132 1.42 -4.73 4.14
CA MET A 132 1.21 -3.78 5.24
C MET A 132 2.30 -2.72 5.33
N ASP A 133 3.33 -2.77 4.49
CA ASP A 133 4.41 -1.79 4.42
C ASP A 133 4.83 -1.53 2.96
N PRO A 134 4.77 -0.29 2.50
CA PRO A 134 4.20 0.89 3.15
C PRO A 134 2.66 0.92 3.12
N VAL A 135 2.07 1.66 4.04
CA VAL A 135 0.62 1.97 4.04
C VAL A 135 0.35 3.34 3.39
N TRP A 136 -0.91 3.59 3.07
CA TRP A 136 -1.34 4.91 2.66
C TRP A 136 -2.05 5.64 3.79
N ILE A 137 -1.88 6.96 3.82
CA ILE A 137 -2.68 7.88 4.62
C ILE A 137 -3.38 8.83 3.67
N SER A 138 -4.70 8.81 3.70
CA SER A 138 -5.55 9.65 2.86
C SER A 138 -6.11 10.80 3.69
N ALA A 139 -5.80 12.03 3.31
CA ALA A 139 -6.24 13.24 3.97
C ALA A 139 -7.16 14.06 3.05
N ALA A 140 -8.26 14.54 3.60
CA ALA A 140 -9.19 15.42 2.91
C ALA A 140 -8.80 16.88 3.17
N VAL A 141 -8.16 17.52 2.20
CA VAL A 141 -7.67 18.89 2.30
C VAL A 141 -8.71 19.86 1.68
N PRO A 142 -9.24 20.82 2.42
CA PRO A 142 -10.14 21.83 1.88
C PRO A 142 -9.53 22.57 0.68
N GLU A 143 -10.32 22.80 -0.35
CA GLU A 143 -9.91 23.52 -1.56
C GLU A 143 -9.33 24.91 -1.22
N SER A 144 -9.89 25.57 -0.20
CA SER A 144 -9.46 26.90 0.26
C SER A 144 -7.99 26.98 0.72
N ILE A 145 -7.40 25.87 1.14
CA ILE A 145 -6.01 25.78 1.60
C ILE A 145 -5.12 24.95 0.67
N ALA A 146 -5.68 24.44 -0.43
CA ALA A 146 -4.94 23.60 -1.38
C ALA A 146 -3.74 24.32 -2.01
N TYR A 147 -3.80 25.64 -2.14
CA TYR A 147 -2.69 26.47 -2.66
C TYR A 147 -1.43 26.39 -1.80
N LEU A 148 -1.55 25.94 -0.53
CA LEU A 148 -0.41 25.75 0.37
C LEU A 148 0.35 24.46 0.08
N LEU A 149 -0.28 23.50 -0.67
CA LEU A 149 0.34 22.25 -1.05
C LEU A 149 1.32 22.50 -2.20
N LYS A 150 2.60 22.39 -1.92
CA LYS A 150 3.69 22.52 -2.90
C LYS A 150 4.55 21.28 -2.86
N ASP A 151 5.30 21.01 -3.91
CA ASP A 151 6.22 19.85 -3.97
C ASP A 151 7.22 19.78 -2.81
N THR A 152 7.54 20.95 -2.24
CA THR A 152 8.43 21.08 -1.07
C THR A 152 7.71 21.02 0.27
N SER A 153 6.40 20.73 0.30
CA SER A 153 5.62 20.65 1.54
C SER A 153 6.11 19.50 2.41
N GLN A 154 6.29 19.78 3.69
CA GLN A 154 6.61 18.78 4.69
C GLN A 154 5.38 18.47 5.52
N PHE A 155 5.13 17.16 5.66
CA PHE A 155 3.98 16.67 6.39
C PHE A 155 4.42 15.97 7.67
N GLU A 156 3.75 16.27 8.76
CA GLU A 156 3.87 15.56 10.02
C GLU A 156 2.56 14.79 10.24
N ILE A 157 2.68 13.52 10.56
CA ILE A 157 1.54 12.65 10.79
C ILE A 157 1.52 12.25 12.26
N SER A 158 0.40 12.49 12.91
CA SER A 158 0.12 12.00 14.24
C SER A 158 -1.08 11.03 14.22
N VAL A 159 -0.99 9.98 15.01
CA VAL A 159 -2.04 8.98 15.15
C VAL A 159 -2.42 8.91 16.63
N PRO A 160 -3.69 9.12 17.01
CA PRO A 160 -4.11 9.15 18.41
C PRO A 160 -3.76 7.88 19.21
N ALA A 161 -3.70 6.74 18.53
CA ALA A 161 -3.29 5.48 19.15
C ALA A 161 -1.81 5.45 19.59
N TYR A 162 -0.98 6.34 19.04
CA TYR A 162 0.47 6.42 19.29
C TYR A 162 0.90 7.88 19.38
N PRO A 163 0.53 8.61 20.45
CA PRO A 163 0.72 10.06 20.56
C PRO A 163 2.19 10.48 20.56
N ASP A 164 3.08 9.61 21.01
CA ASP A 164 4.52 9.89 21.12
C ASP A 164 5.30 9.50 19.84
N LYS A 165 4.61 9.04 18.80
CA LYS A 165 5.24 8.63 17.54
C LYS A 165 4.92 9.58 16.41
N THR A 166 5.95 9.92 15.65
CA THR A 166 5.82 10.62 14.37
C THR A 166 6.12 9.65 13.24
N PHE A 167 5.35 9.74 12.17
CA PHE A 167 5.49 8.87 11.01
C PHE A 167 6.01 9.66 9.83
N HIS A 168 7.04 9.13 9.18
CA HIS A 168 7.68 9.79 8.05
C HIS A 168 6.95 9.48 6.74
N VAL A 169 6.68 10.54 5.99
CA VAL A 169 6.11 10.46 4.65
C VAL A 169 7.23 10.23 3.65
N GLU A 170 7.15 9.12 2.90
CA GLU A 170 8.12 8.79 1.84
C GLU A 170 7.79 9.52 0.54
N LYS A 171 6.50 9.52 0.19
CA LYS A 171 5.96 10.16 -1.02
C LYS A 171 4.54 10.64 -0.76
N TRP A 172 4.13 11.62 -1.50
CA TRP A 172 2.75 12.09 -1.47
C TRP A 172 2.31 12.57 -2.86
N ASN A 173 1.02 12.57 -3.08
CA ASN A 173 0.40 13.11 -4.29
C ASN A 173 -1.01 13.59 -4.01
N ILE A 174 -1.47 14.53 -4.84
CA ILE A 174 -2.85 14.97 -4.85
C ILE A 174 -3.59 14.12 -5.89
N LEU A 175 -4.72 13.51 -5.49
CA LEU A 175 -5.56 12.80 -6.46
C LEU A 175 -6.26 13.81 -7.38
N PRO A 176 -6.47 13.46 -8.65
CA PRO A 176 -6.94 14.40 -9.68
C PRO A 176 -8.44 14.76 -9.57
N SER A 177 -9.11 14.32 -8.52
CA SER A 177 -10.54 14.56 -8.30
C SER A 177 -10.78 15.33 -7.01
N VAL A 178 -11.73 16.27 -7.06
CA VAL A 178 -12.27 16.99 -5.90
C VAL A 178 -13.57 16.31 -5.49
N ASP A 179 -13.74 16.05 -4.20
CA ASP A 179 -15.02 15.65 -3.65
C ASP A 179 -15.98 16.85 -3.70
N GLN A 180 -17.01 16.75 -4.53
CA GLN A 180 -17.95 17.85 -4.76
C GLN A 180 -18.85 18.12 -3.55
N THR A 181 -19.07 17.13 -2.70
CA THR A 181 -19.93 17.24 -1.51
C THR A 181 -19.21 17.98 -0.39
N THR A 182 -17.95 17.60 -0.14
CA THR A 182 -17.14 18.16 0.95
C THR A 182 -16.24 19.30 0.50
N ARG A 183 -16.11 19.53 -0.81
CA ARG A 183 -15.17 20.49 -1.39
C ARG A 183 -13.73 20.29 -0.92
N THR A 184 -13.29 19.04 -0.92
CA THR A 184 -11.95 18.64 -0.51
C THR A 184 -11.19 17.95 -1.63
N LEU A 185 -9.88 18.19 -1.65
CA LEU A 185 -8.90 17.46 -2.44
C LEU A 185 -8.39 16.29 -1.60
N GLN A 186 -8.30 15.12 -2.21
CA GLN A 186 -7.72 13.96 -1.57
C GLN A 186 -6.19 13.97 -1.74
N VAL A 187 -5.48 14.09 -0.63
CA VAL A 187 -4.03 13.95 -0.58
C VAL A 187 -3.69 12.57 -0.06
N ARG A 188 -2.94 11.82 -0.85
CA ARG A 188 -2.46 10.48 -0.50
C ARG A 188 -0.99 10.55 -0.14
N LEU A 189 -0.67 10.07 1.05
CA LEU A 189 0.69 10.00 1.56
C LEU A 189 1.08 8.53 1.73
N GLN A 190 2.27 8.17 1.27
CA GLN A 190 2.87 6.86 1.48
C GLN A 190 3.78 6.92 2.70
N VAL A 191 3.55 6.03 3.65
CA VAL A 191 4.21 6.01 4.95
C VAL A 191 4.77 4.64 5.23
N SER A 192 6.04 4.56 5.60
CA SER A 192 6.67 3.32 6.03
C SER A 192 6.02 2.77 7.30
N ASN A 193 5.75 1.48 7.32
CA ASN A 193 5.06 0.79 8.40
C ASN A 193 5.74 -0.54 8.78
N LYS A 194 7.07 -0.58 8.75
CA LYS A 194 7.87 -1.78 9.03
C LYS A 194 7.55 -2.44 10.37
N ASP A 195 7.21 -1.62 11.36
CA ASP A 195 6.86 -2.08 12.70
C ASP A 195 5.35 -2.39 12.85
N GLU A 196 4.58 -2.26 11.77
CA GLU A 196 3.13 -2.54 11.71
C GLU A 196 2.28 -1.80 12.75
N PHE A 197 2.71 -0.62 13.19
CA PHE A 197 1.92 0.22 14.11
C PHE A 197 0.66 0.77 13.44
N LEU A 198 0.79 1.17 12.18
CA LEU A 198 -0.33 1.73 11.42
C LEU A 198 -1.20 0.59 10.89
N LYS A 199 -2.46 0.57 11.33
CA LYS A 199 -3.45 -0.38 10.83
C LYS A 199 -4.48 0.34 9.97
N PRO A 200 -4.82 -0.18 8.80
CA PRO A 200 -5.88 0.37 7.98
C PRO A 200 -7.19 0.52 8.78
N GLY A 201 -7.85 1.66 8.59
CA GLY A 201 -9.01 2.05 9.40
C GLY A 201 -8.69 2.94 10.59
N MET A 202 -7.41 3.11 10.98
CA MET A 202 -7.04 4.07 12.03
C MET A 202 -7.22 5.50 11.56
N ASN A 203 -7.69 6.37 12.46
CA ASN A 203 -7.69 7.80 12.27
C ASN A 203 -6.27 8.36 12.42
N ALA A 204 -5.95 9.32 11.61
CA ALA A 204 -4.70 10.08 11.65
C ALA A 204 -4.98 11.58 11.50
N TYR A 205 -4.02 12.39 11.88
CA TYR A 205 -4.05 13.83 11.65
C TYR A 205 -2.81 14.24 10.86
N LEU A 206 -3.07 14.94 9.78
CA LEU A 206 -2.04 15.52 8.94
C LEU A 206 -1.81 16.98 9.34
N LYS A 207 -0.58 17.31 9.69
CA LYS A 207 -0.12 18.68 9.92
C LYS A 207 0.77 19.07 8.75
N LEU A 208 0.41 20.16 8.11
CA LEU A 208 1.20 20.75 7.05
C LEU A 208 2.15 21.78 7.66
N ASN A 209 3.44 21.51 7.57
CA ASN A 209 4.45 22.47 8.01
C ASN A 209 4.71 23.45 6.86
N THR A 210 4.05 24.60 6.91
CA THR A 210 4.35 25.72 6.02
C THR A 210 5.52 26.49 6.59
N ARG A 211 6.37 27.05 5.73
CA ARG A 211 7.40 28.00 6.20
C ARG A 211 6.71 29.14 6.92
N SER A 212 7.10 29.39 8.15
CA SER A 212 6.61 30.55 8.89
C SER A 212 7.01 31.79 8.09
N GLN A 213 6.03 32.58 7.68
CA GLN A 213 6.30 33.95 7.24
C GLN A 213 6.39 34.79 8.50
N GLU A 214 7.43 35.61 8.59
CA GLU A 214 7.46 36.63 9.63
C GLU A 214 6.30 37.58 9.38
N MET A 215 5.33 37.55 10.27
CA MET A 215 4.18 38.46 10.24
C MET A 215 4.16 39.28 11.52
N LEU A 216 3.85 40.54 11.38
CA LEU A 216 3.61 41.38 12.51
C LEU A 216 2.23 41.07 13.08
N LEU A 217 2.20 40.49 14.28
CA LEU A 217 0.95 40.14 14.96
C LEU A 217 0.61 41.28 15.95
N ILE A 218 -0.64 41.68 15.94
CA ILE A 218 -1.22 42.60 16.90
C ILE A 218 -2.47 42.00 17.52
N PRO A 219 -2.75 42.24 18.81
CA PRO A 219 -4.01 41.81 19.41
C PRO A 219 -5.21 42.36 18.66
N SER A 220 -6.22 41.56 18.37
CA SER A 220 -7.45 42.01 17.68
C SER A 220 -8.13 43.19 18.38
N GLN A 221 -8.02 43.26 19.71
CA GLN A 221 -8.52 44.37 20.52
C GLN A 221 -7.79 45.71 20.28
N ALA A 222 -6.60 45.69 19.71
CA ALA A 222 -5.84 46.91 19.37
C ALA A 222 -6.21 47.44 17.97
N VAL A 223 -7.01 46.75 17.20
CA VAL A 223 -7.49 47.16 15.88
C VAL A 223 -8.77 47.99 16.05
N ILE A 224 -8.71 49.24 15.60
CA ILE A 224 -9.89 50.09 15.50
C ILE A 224 -10.40 50.00 14.07
N ASP A 225 -11.53 49.35 13.91
CA ASP A 225 -12.21 49.22 12.61
C ASP A 225 -13.41 50.18 12.57
N THR A 226 -13.40 51.07 11.60
CA THR A 226 -14.47 52.05 11.39
C THR A 226 -15.43 51.65 10.28
N GLY A 227 -15.24 50.43 9.71
CA GLY A 227 -16.01 49.94 8.54
C GLY A 227 -15.54 50.51 7.21
N LYS A 228 -14.69 51.55 7.23
CA LYS A 228 -14.03 52.13 6.04
C LYS A 228 -12.51 51.99 6.09
N GLU A 229 -11.93 52.03 7.27
CA GLU A 229 -10.50 51.97 7.47
C GLU A 229 -10.18 51.25 8.78
N GLN A 230 -9.09 50.50 8.78
CA GLN A 230 -8.55 49.79 9.95
C GLN A 230 -7.30 50.52 10.42
N ARG A 231 -7.24 50.84 11.71
CA ARG A 231 -6.15 51.62 12.33
C ARG A 231 -5.71 50.98 13.62
N VAL A 232 -4.46 51.20 13.98
CA VAL A 232 -3.89 50.93 15.30
C VAL A 232 -3.27 52.21 15.85
N ILE A 233 -3.25 52.34 17.17
CA ILE A 233 -2.55 53.44 17.84
C ILE A 233 -1.19 52.91 18.29
N THR A 234 -0.12 53.46 17.77
CA THR A 234 1.25 53.18 18.19
C THR A 234 1.79 54.32 19.06
N VAL A 235 2.77 54.03 19.90
CA VAL A 235 3.51 55.01 20.66
C VAL A 235 4.82 55.27 19.94
N ASP A 236 5.16 56.51 19.68
CA ASP A 236 6.44 56.91 19.10
C ASP A 236 7.56 57.08 20.17
N ASP A 237 8.76 57.40 19.74
CA ASP A 237 9.92 57.55 20.62
C ASP A 237 9.79 58.74 21.61
N GLU A 238 8.86 59.67 21.39
CA GLU A 238 8.53 60.78 22.25
C GLU A 238 7.32 60.49 23.16
N PHE A 239 6.86 59.23 23.26
CA PHE A 239 5.68 58.79 24.03
C PHE A 239 4.36 59.42 23.56
N LYS A 240 4.28 59.84 22.29
CA LYS A 240 3.02 60.33 21.71
C LYS A 240 2.25 59.22 21.01
N PHE A 241 0.93 59.28 21.13
CA PHE A 241 0.05 58.34 20.44
C PHE A 241 -0.12 58.71 18.98
N VAL A 242 0.28 57.82 18.07
CA VAL A 242 0.21 58.03 16.62
C VAL A 242 -0.70 57.00 16.00
N PRO A 243 -1.82 57.40 15.37
CA PRO A 243 -2.65 56.50 14.63
C PRO A 243 -1.97 56.04 13.33
N LYS A 244 -1.84 54.72 13.10
CA LYS A 244 -1.33 54.17 11.85
C LYS A 244 -2.42 53.36 11.18
N GLN A 245 -2.60 53.63 9.90
CA GLN A 245 -3.49 52.82 9.06
C GLN A 245 -2.85 51.46 8.81
N ILE A 246 -3.61 50.41 8.95
CA ILE A 246 -3.20 49.02 8.71
C ILE A 246 -4.18 48.32 7.77
N HIS A 247 -3.73 47.22 7.24
CA HIS A 247 -4.58 46.28 6.54
C HIS A 247 -4.44 44.90 7.20
N VAL A 248 -5.52 44.39 7.74
CA VAL A 248 -5.52 43.07 8.36
C VAL A 248 -5.55 42.02 7.26
N LEU A 249 -4.48 41.22 7.16
CA LEU A 249 -4.35 40.16 6.16
C LEU A 249 -4.98 38.86 6.63
N HIS A 250 -5.02 38.61 7.93
CA HIS A 250 -5.55 37.38 8.53
C HIS A 250 -5.97 37.62 9.98
N GLU A 251 -7.11 37.11 10.37
CA GLU A 251 -7.58 37.00 11.76
C GLU A 251 -7.51 35.55 12.20
N SER A 252 -6.95 35.30 13.40
CA SER A 252 -6.82 33.94 13.98
C SER A 252 -7.72 33.77 15.20
#